data_e4f022123c47c47d2e967841da884328
#
_entry.id   e4f022123c47c47d2e967841da884328
#
_cell.length_a   1.000
_cell.length_b   1.000
_cell.length_c   1.000
_cell.angle_alpha   90.00
_cell.angle_beta   90.00
_cell.angle_gamma   90.00
#
_symmetry.space_group_name_H-M   'P 1'
#
loop_
_entity.id
_entity.type
_entity.pdbx_description
1 polymer ?
#
loop_
_entity_poly.entity_id
_entity_poly.type
_entity_poly.pdbx_seq_one_letter_code
_entity_poly.pdbx_strand_id
1 'polypeptide(L)'
;VLVISFIGYTTQEVVVGNKTTLNITLKEDSKALEEVVVIGYGTNSKRNLTSAVSTVNTEKMKNVPVANVTDALAGRATGLIVTSAGGGLNKQSTVSIRGGGTPIVVIDGFVSEYNDFVNLNSDDIESMSILKDAAAAAVYGQRAGNGVLVVKTKNGLKGLRVDYSFNQSWSEPTYLEKKLDSYERASFDNTVRNLYDLEPRWTDEEIEKYRTGSDPYNYPNTDWQKIMLRNLTPETKHSLAVRGGSEFNKYYVSFQAYDQKSMYKADTEWFKRYNVRMNEVSEFKDLGLKLTFGLDGYISTMQTPRSQYSTGYWQTWGHIQNQGPMGLAYNKDGQIYVGYDNPVAEVSSESGYFKFDNKMITGLFNAE
;
A
#
# COMPACT_ATOMS: atom_id res chain seq x y z
N VAL A 1 32.83 -0.86 -37.25
CA VAL A 1 33.06 -0.78 -35.81
C VAL A 1 32.25 -1.89 -35.16
N LEU A 2 32.89 -2.69 -34.31
CA LEU A 2 32.24 -3.71 -33.50
C LEU A 2 32.12 -3.16 -32.08
N VAL A 3 30.89 -3.17 -31.53
CA VAL A 3 30.62 -2.76 -30.15
C VAL A 3 30.49 -4.03 -29.30
N ILE A 4 31.31 -4.15 -28.29
CA ILE A 4 31.35 -5.33 -27.43
C ILE A 4 31.00 -4.87 -26.02
N SER A 5 29.95 -5.47 -25.46
CA SER A 5 29.50 -5.22 -24.09
C SER A 5 29.25 -6.53 -23.37
N PHE A 6 29.64 -6.60 -22.10
CA PHE A 6 29.35 -7.72 -21.22
C PHE A 6 29.05 -7.17 -19.81
N ILE A 7 28.14 -7.82 -19.10
CA ILE A 7 27.74 -7.38 -17.75
C ILE A 7 28.96 -7.36 -16.83
N GLY A 8 29.25 -6.23 -16.19
CA GLY A 8 30.40 -6.04 -15.31
C GLY A 8 31.67 -5.57 -16.00
N TYR A 9 31.63 -5.29 -17.31
CA TYR A 9 32.76 -4.80 -18.07
C TYR A 9 32.42 -3.52 -18.84
N THR A 10 33.42 -2.65 -19.03
CA THR A 10 33.28 -1.41 -19.84
C THR A 10 33.05 -1.77 -21.31
N THR A 11 32.01 -1.18 -21.90
CA THR A 11 31.74 -1.32 -23.34
C THR A 11 32.91 -0.81 -24.15
N GLN A 12 33.40 -1.61 -25.09
CA GLN A 12 34.49 -1.23 -26.00
C GLN A 12 34.02 -1.19 -27.44
N GLU A 13 34.44 -0.14 -28.15
CA GLU A 13 34.25 -0.02 -29.59
C GLU A 13 35.58 -0.33 -30.29
N VAL A 14 35.58 -1.30 -31.18
CA VAL A 14 36.76 -1.78 -31.89
C VAL A 14 36.54 -1.67 -33.40
N VAL A 15 37.45 -1.00 -34.07
CA VAL A 15 37.43 -0.92 -35.54
C VAL A 15 38.01 -2.23 -36.09
N VAL A 16 37.19 -2.99 -36.79
CA VAL A 16 37.54 -4.32 -37.32
C VAL A 16 38.60 -4.21 -38.44
N GLY A 17 38.50 -3.20 -39.34
CA GLY A 17 39.38 -3.04 -40.49
C GLY A 17 39.47 -4.32 -41.32
N ASN A 18 40.64 -4.67 -41.82
CA ASN A 18 40.92 -5.90 -42.60
C ASN A 18 41.40 -7.07 -41.75
N LYS A 19 41.21 -7.03 -40.42
CA LYS A 19 41.66 -8.08 -39.50
C LYS A 19 40.67 -9.24 -39.49
N THR A 20 41.17 -10.46 -39.70
CA THR A 20 40.40 -11.71 -39.67
C THR A 20 40.23 -12.27 -38.26
N THR A 21 41.05 -11.84 -37.31
CA THR A 21 40.98 -12.25 -35.89
C THR A 21 41.20 -11.01 -34.99
N LEU A 22 40.34 -10.85 -34.03
CA LEU A 22 40.42 -9.77 -33.01
C LEU A 22 40.47 -10.40 -31.63
N ASN A 23 41.56 -10.21 -30.90
CA ASN A 23 41.64 -10.52 -29.48
C ASN A 23 41.27 -9.26 -28.69
N ILE A 24 40.18 -9.35 -27.94
CA ILE A 24 39.66 -8.23 -27.17
C ILE A 24 39.64 -8.61 -25.70
N THR A 25 40.34 -7.84 -24.89
CA THR A 25 40.32 -7.97 -23.45
C THR A 25 39.40 -6.89 -22.87
N LEU A 26 38.28 -7.30 -22.33
CA LEU A 26 37.35 -6.37 -21.67
C LEU A 26 37.96 -5.96 -20.32
N LYS A 27 37.88 -4.66 -20.00
CA LYS A 27 38.27 -4.13 -18.68
C LYS A 27 37.05 -4.22 -17.78
N GLU A 28 37.24 -4.73 -16.57
CA GLU A 28 36.20 -4.71 -15.56
C GLU A 28 35.70 -3.29 -15.32
N ASP A 29 34.39 -3.13 -15.34
CA ASP A 29 33.76 -1.86 -14.96
C ASP A 29 33.70 -1.79 -13.43
N SER A 30 34.76 -1.27 -12.82
CA SER A 30 34.80 -1.03 -11.37
C SER A 30 33.79 0.03 -10.88
N LYS A 31 33.11 0.71 -11.83
CA LYS A 31 31.98 1.61 -11.53
C LYS A 31 30.63 0.87 -11.55
N ALA A 32 30.61 -0.38 -12.02
CA ALA A 32 29.41 -1.18 -11.96
C ALA A 32 29.08 -1.52 -10.51
N LEU A 33 28.14 -0.75 -9.94
CA LEU A 33 27.42 -1.08 -8.72
C LEU A 33 28.23 -1.00 -7.41
N GLU A 34 28.89 0.10 -7.15
CA GLU A 34 29.02 0.51 -5.76
C GLU A 34 27.62 0.87 -5.25
N GLU A 35 26.96 -0.11 -4.61
CA GLU A 35 25.70 0.14 -3.91
C GLU A 35 25.94 1.15 -2.80
N VAL A 36 25.62 2.41 -3.08
CA VAL A 36 25.80 3.54 -2.17
C VAL A 36 24.66 3.46 -1.15
N VAL A 37 25.02 3.31 0.10
CA VAL A 37 24.09 3.28 1.22
C VAL A 37 24.09 4.64 1.90
N VAL A 38 22.91 5.23 2.10
CA VAL A 38 22.76 6.47 2.87
C VAL A 38 22.79 6.12 4.36
N ILE A 39 23.75 6.71 5.08
CA ILE A 39 23.90 6.55 6.53
C ILE A 39 24.00 7.91 7.17
N GLY A 40 23.05 8.22 8.04
CA GLY A 40 23.04 9.51 8.72
C GLY A 40 22.97 10.67 7.73
N TYR A 41 23.89 11.60 7.87
CA TYR A 41 24.00 12.79 7.00
C TYR A 41 24.91 12.58 5.78
N GLY A 42 25.34 11.33 5.50
CA GLY A 42 26.30 11.04 4.43
C GLY A 42 25.96 9.79 3.64
N THR A 43 26.65 9.62 2.52
CA THR A 43 26.60 8.40 1.70
C THR A 43 27.89 7.63 1.85
N ASN A 44 27.82 6.33 2.07
CA ASN A 44 28.99 5.47 2.14
C ASN A 44 28.83 4.23 1.25
N SER A 45 29.95 3.68 0.75
CA SER A 45 29.90 2.44 -0.01
C SER A 45 29.54 1.27 0.92
N LYS A 46 28.63 0.40 0.49
CA LYS A 46 28.20 -0.80 1.25
C LYS A 46 29.38 -1.68 1.67
N ARG A 47 30.45 -1.70 0.88
CA ARG A 47 31.69 -2.45 1.19
C ARG A 47 32.43 -1.93 2.42
N ASN A 48 32.27 -0.66 2.72
CA ASN A 48 32.99 0.00 3.84
C ASN A 48 32.16 0.00 5.14
N LEU A 49 30.96 -0.65 5.11
CA LEU A 49 30.08 -0.69 6.27
C LEU A 49 30.36 -1.93 7.11
N THR A 50 30.81 -1.71 8.33
CA THR A 50 30.94 -2.78 9.36
C THR A 50 29.62 -3.09 10.08
N SER A 51 28.57 -2.30 9.81
CA SER A 51 27.26 -2.39 10.45
C SER A 51 26.22 -3.11 9.58
N ALA A 52 25.23 -3.77 10.20
CA ALA A 52 24.17 -4.50 9.50
C ALA A 52 23.13 -3.55 8.89
N VAL A 53 23.39 -3.11 7.66
CA VAL A 53 22.48 -2.31 6.85
C VAL A 53 21.87 -3.15 5.74
N SER A 54 20.56 -3.03 5.54
CA SER A 54 19.87 -3.60 4.38
C SER A 54 19.32 -2.51 3.50
N THR A 55 19.49 -2.66 2.20
CA THR A 55 18.87 -1.81 1.19
C THR A 55 17.60 -2.45 0.65
N VAL A 56 16.62 -1.63 0.33
CA VAL A 56 15.38 -2.05 -0.33
C VAL A 56 15.49 -1.79 -1.81
N ASN A 57 15.12 -2.76 -2.63
CA ASN A 57 15.05 -2.57 -4.07
C ASN A 57 13.79 -1.75 -4.42
N THR A 58 13.96 -0.46 -4.62
CA THR A 58 12.87 0.49 -4.89
C THR A 58 12.23 0.30 -6.26
N GLU A 59 12.95 -0.23 -7.26
CA GLU A 59 12.37 -0.53 -8.58
C GLU A 59 11.24 -1.57 -8.47
N LYS A 60 11.39 -2.56 -7.59
CA LYS A 60 10.35 -3.56 -7.32
C LYS A 60 9.15 -2.99 -6.55
N MET A 61 9.28 -1.83 -5.93
CA MET A 61 8.18 -1.17 -5.22
C MET A 61 7.28 -0.37 -6.16
N LYS A 62 7.83 0.19 -7.24
CA LYS A 62 7.09 1.04 -8.20
C LYS A 62 5.90 0.32 -8.84
N ASN A 63 6.03 -0.98 -9.06
CA ASN A 63 5.01 -1.79 -9.74
C ASN A 63 3.97 -2.38 -8.78
N VAL A 64 4.01 -2.03 -7.49
CA VAL A 64 3.05 -2.50 -6.51
C VAL A 64 1.99 -1.41 -6.31
N PRO A 65 0.77 -1.62 -6.77
CA PRO A 65 -0.30 -0.65 -6.66
C PRO A 65 -0.93 -0.73 -5.27
N VAL A 66 -0.25 -0.16 -4.28
CA VAL A 66 -0.72 -0.12 -2.89
C VAL A 66 -0.92 1.32 -2.44
N ALA A 67 -1.85 1.52 -1.50
CA ALA A 67 -2.14 2.82 -0.93
C ALA A 67 -0.94 3.39 -0.16
N ASN A 68 -0.21 2.53 0.53
CA ASN A 68 0.81 2.93 1.51
C ASN A 68 2.16 2.31 1.18
N VAL A 69 3.24 3.07 1.41
CA VAL A 69 4.62 2.60 1.19
C VAL A 69 4.93 1.36 2.03
N THR A 70 4.37 1.27 3.23
CA THR A 70 4.57 0.13 4.14
C THR A 70 4.15 -1.19 3.53
N ASP A 71 3.05 -1.22 2.79
CA ASP A 71 2.57 -2.43 2.12
C ASP A 71 3.52 -2.87 1.00
N ALA A 72 4.12 -1.89 0.30
CA ALA A 72 5.11 -2.16 -0.73
C ALA A 72 6.42 -2.75 -0.19
N LEU A 73 6.67 -2.70 1.12
CA LEU A 73 7.89 -3.21 1.75
C LEU A 73 7.84 -4.69 2.10
N ALA A 74 6.67 -5.31 2.14
CA ALA A 74 6.50 -6.69 2.56
C ALA A 74 7.40 -7.66 1.77
N GLY A 75 8.24 -8.42 2.49
CA GLY A 75 9.15 -9.41 1.90
C GLY A 75 10.34 -8.84 1.11
N ARG A 76 10.62 -7.51 1.16
CA ARG A 76 11.65 -6.87 0.34
C ARG A 76 12.94 -6.52 1.06
N ALA A 77 13.00 -6.72 2.37
CA ALA A 77 14.23 -6.51 3.12
C ALA A 77 14.37 -7.51 4.26
N THR A 78 15.58 -8.06 4.42
CA THR A 78 15.87 -8.98 5.52
C THR A 78 15.80 -8.29 6.87
N GLY A 79 15.09 -8.89 7.83
CA GLY A 79 14.91 -8.35 9.18
C GLY A 79 13.87 -7.24 9.29
N LEU A 80 13.15 -6.94 8.19
CA LEU A 80 11.96 -6.09 8.20
C LEU A 80 10.72 -6.98 8.28
N ILE A 81 9.89 -6.75 9.28
CA ILE A 81 8.60 -7.43 9.45
C ILE A 81 7.52 -6.41 9.13
N VAL A 82 6.66 -6.75 8.18
CA VAL A 82 5.49 -5.96 7.82
C VAL A 82 4.25 -6.72 8.25
N THR A 83 3.49 -6.15 9.17
CA THR A 83 2.25 -6.74 9.65
C THR A 83 1.07 -6.02 9.02
N SER A 84 0.34 -6.74 8.18
CA SER A 84 -0.83 -6.18 7.49
C SER A 84 -1.94 -5.84 8.49
N ALA A 85 -2.57 -4.70 8.29
CA ALA A 85 -3.75 -4.28 9.07
C ALA A 85 -5.06 -4.82 8.50
N GLY A 86 -5.00 -5.69 7.49
CA GLY A 86 -6.16 -6.27 6.80
C GLY A 86 -6.57 -5.53 5.53
N GLY A 87 -7.65 -5.98 4.90
CA GLY A 87 -8.08 -5.55 3.56
C GLY A 87 -9.02 -4.32 3.51
N GLY A 88 -9.11 -3.51 4.57
CA GLY A 88 -9.96 -2.32 4.57
C GLY A 88 -9.35 -1.14 3.81
N LEU A 89 -10.17 -0.11 3.54
CA LEU A 89 -9.74 1.13 2.91
C LEU A 89 -8.61 1.80 3.72
N ASN A 90 -7.58 2.24 3.01
CA ASN A 90 -6.42 2.96 3.60
C ASN A 90 -5.86 2.29 4.86
N LYS A 91 -5.96 0.97 4.97
CA LYS A 91 -5.36 0.25 6.10
C LYS A 91 -3.85 0.28 5.98
N GLN A 92 -3.21 0.76 7.03
CA GLN A 92 -1.77 0.95 7.08
C GLN A 92 -1.12 -0.24 7.76
N SER A 93 -0.25 -0.95 7.04
CA SER A 93 0.58 -1.98 7.64
C SER A 93 1.59 -1.37 8.60
N THR A 94 1.84 -2.05 9.70
CA THR A 94 2.90 -1.68 10.63
C THR A 94 4.21 -2.32 10.23
N VAL A 95 5.29 -1.57 10.41
CA VAL A 95 6.65 -2.03 10.11
C VAL A 95 7.44 -2.12 11.41
N SER A 96 8.11 -3.25 11.62
CA SER A 96 9.07 -3.42 12.71
C SER A 96 10.39 -3.99 12.20
N ILE A 97 11.49 -3.64 12.87
CA ILE A 97 12.82 -4.13 12.56
C ILE A 97 13.20 -5.15 13.63
N ARG A 98 13.49 -6.40 13.20
CA ARG A 98 13.85 -7.52 14.09
C ARG A 98 12.84 -7.80 15.21
N GLY A 99 11.56 -7.47 14.99
CA GLY A 99 10.51 -7.65 15.99
C GLY A 99 10.48 -6.60 17.10
N GLY A 100 11.24 -5.51 16.95
CA GLY A 100 11.17 -4.33 17.84
C GLY A 100 9.90 -3.51 17.62
N GLY A 101 9.81 -2.36 18.27
CA GLY A 101 8.71 -1.40 18.07
C GLY A 101 8.81 -0.67 16.73
N THR A 102 8.02 0.38 16.58
CA THR A 102 8.05 1.25 15.40
C THR A 102 9.43 1.89 15.25
N PRO A 103 10.10 1.76 14.10
CA PRO A 103 11.40 2.38 13.85
C PRO A 103 11.28 3.89 13.71
N ILE A 104 12.38 4.61 13.91
CA ILE A 104 12.48 6.00 13.48
C ILE A 104 12.51 6.05 11.96
N VAL A 105 11.87 7.05 11.41
CA VAL A 105 11.93 7.36 9.98
C VAL A 105 12.75 8.62 9.75
N VAL A 106 13.63 8.58 8.75
CA VAL A 106 14.42 9.70 8.29
C VAL A 106 14.18 9.87 6.81
N ILE A 107 13.63 11.00 6.40
CA ILE A 107 13.38 11.33 4.99
C ILE A 107 14.29 12.46 4.60
N ASP A 108 15.13 12.24 3.60
CA ASP A 108 16.10 13.22 3.07
C ASP A 108 16.99 13.88 4.15
N GLY A 109 17.35 13.11 5.19
CA GLY A 109 18.18 13.55 6.32
C GLY A 109 17.41 14.12 7.51
N PHE A 110 16.10 14.29 7.41
CA PHE A 110 15.25 14.82 8.49
C PHE A 110 14.48 13.71 9.18
N VAL A 111 14.49 13.71 10.53
CA VAL A 111 13.65 12.82 11.32
C VAL A 111 12.19 13.22 11.11
N SER A 112 11.40 12.31 10.59
CA SER A 112 10.00 12.52 10.19
C SER A 112 9.07 11.65 11.02
N GLU A 113 7.78 12.01 11.05
CA GLU A 113 6.77 11.19 11.67
C GLU A 113 6.52 9.91 10.85
N TYR A 114 6.14 8.83 11.52
CA TYR A 114 5.87 7.56 10.84
C TYR A 114 4.73 7.67 9.80
N ASN A 115 3.73 8.50 10.08
CA ASN A 115 2.61 8.76 9.16
C ASN A 115 3.05 9.46 7.87
N ASP A 116 4.07 10.31 7.91
CA ASP A 116 4.62 10.98 6.72
C ASP A 116 5.21 9.94 5.76
N PHE A 117 5.94 8.99 6.33
CA PHE A 117 6.49 7.88 5.57
C PHE A 117 5.41 6.98 4.97
N VAL A 118 4.41 6.60 5.76
CA VAL A 118 3.32 5.73 5.30
C VAL A 118 2.59 6.32 4.10
N ASN A 119 2.37 7.63 4.11
CA ASN A 119 1.64 8.35 3.08
C ASN A 119 2.51 8.87 1.92
N LEU A 120 3.81 8.63 1.97
CA LEU A 120 4.73 8.99 0.90
C LEU A 120 4.37 8.27 -0.40
N ASN A 121 4.55 8.94 -1.54
CA ASN A 121 4.42 8.27 -2.83
C ASN A 121 5.63 7.35 -3.06
N SER A 122 5.38 6.05 -3.25
CA SER A 122 6.43 5.07 -3.52
C SER A 122 7.25 5.38 -4.79
N ASP A 123 6.65 6.10 -5.75
CA ASP A 123 7.34 6.49 -6.98
C ASP A 123 8.35 7.62 -6.78
N ASP A 124 8.24 8.37 -5.67
CA ASP A 124 9.18 9.44 -5.32
C ASP A 124 10.44 8.92 -4.61
N ILE A 125 10.46 7.67 -4.18
CA ILE A 125 11.58 7.09 -3.47
C ILE A 125 12.70 6.74 -4.45
N GLU A 126 13.91 7.27 -4.20
CA GLU A 126 15.13 6.91 -4.92
C GLU A 126 15.77 5.67 -4.31
N SER A 127 15.95 5.69 -2.99
CA SER A 127 16.56 4.58 -2.25
C SER A 127 16.02 4.52 -0.82
N MET A 128 16.10 3.33 -0.22
CA MET A 128 15.74 3.13 1.18
C MET A 128 16.74 2.19 1.83
N SER A 129 17.21 2.59 3.01
CA SER A 129 18.14 1.83 3.83
C SER A 129 17.55 1.56 5.21
N ILE A 130 17.81 0.37 5.74
CA ILE A 130 17.34 -0.07 7.04
C ILE A 130 18.55 -0.26 7.94
N LEU A 131 18.69 0.59 8.96
CA LEU A 131 19.73 0.50 9.98
C LEU A 131 19.21 -0.37 11.12
N LYS A 132 19.80 -1.55 11.28
CA LYS A 132 19.31 -2.58 12.21
C LYS A 132 20.10 -2.64 13.51
N ASP A 133 21.31 -2.07 13.53
CA ASP A 133 22.21 -2.14 14.64
C ASP A 133 22.35 -0.79 15.33
N ALA A 134 22.56 -0.82 16.65
CA ALA A 134 22.74 0.35 17.47
C ALA A 134 23.93 1.24 16.98
N ALA A 135 24.99 0.62 16.44
CA ALA A 135 26.15 1.35 15.90
C ALA A 135 25.77 2.20 14.68
N ALA A 136 24.99 1.66 13.74
CA ALA A 136 24.50 2.39 12.58
C ALA A 136 23.45 3.45 12.95
N ALA A 137 22.67 3.17 13.98
CA ALA A 137 21.59 4.03 14.47
C ALA A 137 22.03 5.09 15.47
N ALA A 138 23.28 5.02 15.98
CA ALA A 138 23.79 5.89 17.05
C ALA A 138 23.70 7.40 16.72
N VAL A 139 23.83 7.76 15.44
CA VAL A 139 23.67 9.14 14.96
C VAL A 139 22.30 9.73 15.28
N TYR A 140 21.27 8.88 15.41
CA TYR A 140 19.89 9.28 15.70
C TYR A 140 19.52 9.19 17.19
N GLY A 141 20.52 8.88 18.04
CA GLY A 141 20.39 8.85 19.49
C GLY A 141 19.54 7.70 20.06
N GLN A 142 19.13 7.84 21.31
CA GLN A 142 18.42 6.81 22.06
C GLN A 142 17.08 6.35 21.43
N ARG A 143 16.43 7.25 20.70
CA ARG A 143 15.17 6.97 19.99
C ARG A 143 15.30 5.89 18.91
N ALA A 144 16.53 5.65 18.42
CA ALA A 144 16.82 4.67 17.36
C ALA A 144 16.94 3.21 17.85
N GLY A 145 16.58 2.92 19.11
CA GLY A 145 16.62 1.58 19.69
C GLY A 145 15.85 0.51 18.91
N ASN A 146 14.77 0.90 18.22
CA ASN A 146 13.97 0.02 17.37
C ASN A 146 14.47 -0.02 15.91
N GLY A 147 15.64 0.58 15.61
CA GLY A 147 16.20 0.73 14.28
C GLY A 147 15.70 1.99 13.56
N VAL A 148 16.25 2.23 12.37
CA VAL A 148 15.98 3.43 11.58
C VAL A 148 15.68 3.05 10.13
N LEU A 149 14.62 3.60 9.57
CA LEU A 149 14.33 3.60 8.14
C LEU A 149 14.84 4.91 7.55
N VAL A 150 15.86 4.86 6.71
CA VAL A 150 16.40 6.02 6.00
C VAL A 150 15.87 5.98 4.59
N VAL A 151 15.09 6.99 4.23
CA VAL A 151 14.47 7.16 2.93
C VAL A 151 15.14 8.33 2.23
N LYS A 152 15.61 8.12 1.02
CA LYS A 152 16.07 9.16 0.12
C LYS A 152 15.07 9.29 -1.01
N THR A 153 14.57 10.50 -1.22
CA THR A 153 13.66 10.77 -2.31
C THR A 153 14.40 11.22 -3.57
N LYS A 154 13.72 11.19 -4.69
CA LYS A 154 14.28 11.57 -5.98
C LYS A 154 14.59 13.06 -6.01
N ASN A 155 15.73 13.39 -6.59
CA ASN A 155 16.17 14.75 -6.87
C ASN A 155 16.13 15.04 -8.37
N GLY A 156 16.29 16.31 -8.71
CA GLY A 156 16.47 16.77 -10.08
C GLY A 156 17.74 16.21 -10.72
N LEU A 157 17.77 16.27 -12.03
CA LEU A 157 18.92 15.85 -12.84
C LEU A 157 19.21 16.93 -13.90
N LYS A 158 20.37 16.87 -14.54
CA LYS A 158 20.72 17.74 -15.66
C LYS A 158 19.82 17.42 -16.87
N GLY A 159 19.28 18.43 -17.51
CA GLY A 159 18.34 18.31 -18.63
C GLY A 159 16.89 18.30 -18.13
N LEU A 160 16.00 17.75 -18.93
CA LEU A 160 14.57 17.62 -18.62
C LEU A 160 14.14 16.17 -18.81
N ARG A 161 13.43 15.63 -17.83
CA ARG A 161 12.79 14.32 -17.92
C ARG A 161 11.39 14.38 -17.32
N VAL A 162 10.44 13.80 -18.02
CA VAL A 162 9.05 13.63 -17.55
C VAL A 162 8.78 12.13 -17.44
N ASP A 163 8.37 11.71 -16.27
CA ASP A 163 7.99 10.32 -15.98
C ASP A 163 6.49 10.31 -15.63
N TYR A 164 5.72 9.49 -16.33
CA TYR A 164 4.32 9.22 -16.00
C TYR A 164 4.12 7.72 -15.80
N SER A 165 3.44 7.36 -14.72
CA SER A 165 3.03 6.00 -14.46
C SER A 165 1.53 5.92 -14.18
N PHE A 166 0.92 4.87 -14.70
CA PHE A 166 -0.47 4.51 -14.47
C PHE A 166 -0.52 3.06 -14.00
N ASN A 167 -1.19 2.83 -12.88
CA ASN A 167 -1.42 1.49 -12.37
C ASN A 167 -2.91 1.32 -12.11
N GLN A 168 -3.47 0.26 -12.68
CA GLN A 168 -4.81 -0.22 -12.37
C GLN A 168 -4.68 -1.61 -11.78
N SER A 169 -5.23 -1.80 -10.59
CA SER A 169 -5.26 -3.09 -9.92
C SER A 169 -6.67 -3.48 -9.51
N TRP A 170 -6.81 -4.76 -9.23
CA TRP A 170 -8.04 -5.33 -8.68
C TRP A 170 -7.64 -6.25 -7.54
N SER A 171 -8.24 -6.02 -6.39
CA SER A 171 -8.06 -6.84 -5.20
C SER A 171 -9.27 -7.75 -5.02
N GLU A 172 -9.04 -8.95 -4.52
CA GLU A 172 -10.09 -9.88 -4.13
C GLU A 172 -9.85 -10.37 -2.70
N PRO A 173 -10.89 -10.76 -1.95
CA PRO A 173 -10.71 -11.40 -0.66
C PRO A 173 -9.90 -12.69 -0.82
N THR A 174 -8.82 -12.83 -0.06
CA THR A 174 -7.99 -14.05 -0.09
C THR A 174 -8.70 -15.28 0.45
N TYR A 175 -9.69 -15.05 1.31
CA TYR A 175 -10.52 -16.09 1.88
C TYR A 175 -11.89 -15.51 2.28
N LEU A 176 -12.93 -16.17 1.88
CA LEU A 176 -14.29 -15.96 2.38
C LEU A 176 -14.78 -17.26 3.00
N GLU A 177 -15.24 -17.17 4.24
CA GLU A 177 -15.77 -18.32 4.95
C GLU A 177 -17.04 -18.82 4.26
N LYS A 178 -17.09 -20.12 3.96
CA LYS A 178 -18.31 -20.72 3.42
C LYS A 178 -19.39 -20.74 4.51
N LYS A 179 -20.52 -20.15 4.23
CA LYS A 179 -21.67 -20.11 5.12
C LYS A 179 -22.65 -21.24 4.77
N LEU A 180 -23.37 -21.70 5.79
CA LEU A 180 -24.51 -22.60 5.58
C LEU A 180 -25.62 -21.83 4.85
N ASP A 181 -26.27 -22.48 3.91
CA ASP A 181 -27.52 -21.98 3.36
C ASP A 181 -28.70 -22.22 4.34
N SER A 182 -29.89 -21.70 3.99
CA SER A 182 -31.04 -21.78 4.90
C SER A 182 -31.54 -23.21 5.12
N TYR A 183 -31.43 -24.07 4.11
CA TYR A 183 -31.77 -25.50 4.23
C TYR A 183 -30.76 -26.20 5.16
N GLU A 184 -29.45 -25.99 4.92
CA GLU A 184 -28.40 -26.56 5.75
C GLU A 184 -28.53 -26.06 7.21
N ARG A 185 -28.86 -24.79 7.39
CA ARG A 185 -29.05 -24.18 8.71
C ARG A 185 -30.26 -24.75 9.45
N ALA A 186 -31.43 -24.87 8.78
CA ALA A 186 -32.62 -25.41 9.39
C ALA A 186 -32.43 -26.88 9.79
N SER A 187 -31.81 -27.67 8.91
CA SER A 187 -31.48 -29.06 9.18
C SER A 187 -30.49 -29.22 10.34
N PHE A 188 -29.47 -28.35 10.40
CA PHE A 188 -28.52 -28.34 11.49
C PHE A 188 -29.17 -27.96 12.82
N ASP A 189 -30.02 -26.93 12.85
CA ASP A 189 -30.75 -26.50 14.04
C ASP A 189 -31.58 -27.66 14.61
N ASN A 190 -32.31 -28.41 13.77
CA ASN A 190 -33.07 -29.56 14.21
C ASN A 190 -32.17 -30.70 14.71
N THR A 191 -31.03 -30.94 14.05
CA THR A 191 -30.05 -31.95 14.50
C THR A 191 -29.50 -31.61 15.89
N VAL A 192 -29.16 -30.35 16.14
CA VAL A 192 -28.67 -29.89 17.46
C VAL A 192 -29.77 -30.04 18.50
N ARG A 193 -31.00 -29.65 18.17
CA ARG A 193 -32.14 -29.80 19.13
C ARG A 193 -32.41 -31.27 19.51
N ASN A 194 -32.36 -32.16 18.53
CA ASN A 194 -32.51 -33.60 18.77
C ASN A 194 -31.42 -34.17 19.68
N LEU A 195 -30.16 -33.66 19.59
CA LEU A 195 -29.08 -34.07 20.49
C LEU A 195 -29.32 -33.69 21.96
N TYR A 196 -30.19 -32.70 22.20
CA TYR A 196 -30.58 -32.23 23.54
C TYR A 196 -31.98 -32.64 23.93
N ASP A 197 -32.59 -33.63 23.24
CA ASP A 197 -33.96 -34.12 23.46
C ASP A 197 -35.01 -33.00 23.43
N LEU A 198 -34.82 -32.00 22.52
CA LEU A 198 -35.73 -30.90 22.33
C LEU A 198 -36.56 -31.10 21.05
N GLU A 199 -37.83 -30.64 21.05
CA GLU A 199 -38.67 -30.64 19.87
C GLU A 199 -38.02 -29.93 18.69
N PRO A 200 -38.18 -30.42 17.46
CA PRO A 200 -37.70 -29.76 16.25
C PRO A 200 -38.19 -28.33 16.17
N ARG A 201 -37.32 -27.42 15.72
CA ARG A 201 -37.66 -26.01 15.49
C ARG A 201 -38.38 -25.82 14.18
N TRP A 202 -38.00 -26.61 13.18
CA TRP A 202 -38.49 -26.53 11.81
C TRP A 202 -39.20 -27.86 11.44
N THR A 203 -40.35 -27.75 10.82
CA THR A 203 -41.06 -28.92 10.27
C THR A 203 -40.39 -29.38 8.97
N ASP A 204 -40.63 -30.62 8.56
CA ASP A 204 -40.13 -31.16 7.30
C ASP A 204 -40.62 -30.33 6.10
N GLU A 205 -41.88 -29.84 6.16
CA GLU A 205 -42.43 -28.97 5.12
C GLU A 205 -41.69 -27.63 5.03
N GLU A 206 -41.32 -26.99 6.13
CA GLU A 206 -40.57 -25.75 6.18
C GLU A 206 -39.14 -25.96 5.66
N ILE A 207 -38.50 -27.05 6.06
CA ILE A 207 -37.16 -27.42 5.57
C ILE A 207 -37.19 -27.64 4.05
N GLU A 208 -38.24 -28.28 3.53
CA GLU A 208 -38.41 -28.47 2.08
C GLU A 208 -38.63 -27.15 1.33
N LYS A 209 -39.36 -26.19 1.92
CA LYS A 209 -39.49 -24.84 1.35
C LYS A 209 -38.16 -24.12 1.26
N TYR A 210 -37.27 -24.21 2.28
CA TYR A 210 -35.93 -23.71 2.21
C TYR A 210 -35.09 -24.40 1.13
N ARG A 211 -35.22 -25.73 1.00
CA ARG A 211 -34.48 -26.51 0.01
C ARG A 211 -34.87 -26.16 -1.43
N THR A 212 -36.17 -26.04 -1.69
CA THR A 212 -36.73 -25.79 -3.03
C THR A 212 -36.76 -24.31 -3.42
N GLY A 213 -36.71 -23.40 -2.44
CA GLY A 213 -36.91 -21.96 -2.66
C GLY A 213 -38.31 -21.63 -3.16
N SER A 214 -39.32 -22.48 -2.88
CA SER A 214 -40.71 -22.34 -3.37
C SER A 214 -41.42 -21.11 -2.80
N ASP A 215 -40.98 -20.64 -1.63
CA ASP A 215 -41.49 -19.42 -0.99
C ASP A 215 -40.31 -18.59 -0.45
N PRO A 216 -39.57 -17.89 -1.31
CA PRO A 216 -38.32 -17.19 -0.94
C PRO A 216 -38.60 -16.00 -0.02
N TYR A 217 -39.84 -15.67 0.23
CA TYR A 217 -40.23 -14.53 1.05
C TYR A 217 -40.42 -14.91 2.51
N ASN A 218 -41.17 -15.97 2.75
CA ASN A 218 -41.38 -16.48 4.11
C ASN A 218 -40.23 -17.42 4.54
N TYR A 219 -39.56 -18.03 3.55
CA TYR A 219 -38.41 -18.94 3.74
C TYR A 219 -37.18 -18.47 2.93
N PRO A 220 -36.61 -17.32 3.27
CA PRO A 220 -35.53 -16.73 2.49
C PRO A 220 -34.22 -17.53 2.61
N ASN A 221 -33.42 -17.47 1.55
CA ASN A 221 -32.07 -18.02 1.49
C ASN A 221 -31.13 -16.95 0.97
N THR A 222 -30.61 -16.14 1.86
CA THR A 222 -29.81 -14.94 1.54
C THR A 222 -28.34 -15.24 1.68
N ASP A 223 -27.62 -15.16 0.58
CA ASP A 223 -26.17 -15.13 0.56
C ASP A 223 -25.69 -13.68 0.71
N TRP A 224 -25.44 -13.28 1.95
CA TRP A 224 -25.01 -11.92 2.29
C TRP A 224 -23.69 -11.53 1.66
N GLN A 225 -22.75 -12.48 1.56
CA GLN A 225 -21.45 -12.22 0.92
C GLN A 225 -21.63 -11.89 -0.56
N LYS A 226 -22.43 -12.70 -1.27
CA LYS A 226 -22.72 -12.49 -2.68
C LYS A 226 -23.49 -11.20 -2.97
N ILE A 227 -24.40 -10.82 -2.08
CA ILE A 227 -25.16 -9.58 -2.23
C ILE A 227 -24.27 -8.37 -1.98
N MET A 228 -23.47 -8.40 -0.93
CA MET A 228 -22.74 -7.24 -0.41
C MET A 228 -21.39 -7.02 -1.06
N LEU A 229 -20.67 -8.10 -1.42
CA LEU A 229 -19.30 -8.01 -1.81
C LEU A 229 -19.10 -8.00 -3.34
N ARG A 230 -18.14 -7.21 -3.79
CA ARG A 230 -17.60 -7.27 -5.15
C ARG A 230 -16.66 -8.45 -5.27
N ASN A 231 -16.63 -9.09 -6.42
CA ASN A 231 -15.63 -10.12 -6.70
C ASN A 231 -14.24 -9.47 -6.85
N LEU A 232 -14.20 -8.32 -7.51
CA LEU A 232 -12.96 -7.56 -7.75
C LEU A 232 -13.15 -6.11 -7.33
N THR A 233 -12.24 -5.62 -6.51
CA THR A 233 -12.25 -4.25 -5.98
C THR A 233 -11.19 -3.42 -6.73
N PRO A 234 -11.59 -2.38 -7.48
CA PRO A 234 -10.65 -1.61 -8.27
C PRO A 234 -9.87 -0.60 -7.42
N GLU A 235 -8.59 -0.45 -7.76
CA GLU A 235 -7.68 0.56 -7.26
C GLU A 235 -6.95 1.21 -8.42
N THR A 236 -6.86 2.53 -8.43
CA THR A 236 -6.25 3.29 -9.52
C THR A 236 -5.20 4.24 -8.97
N LYS A 237 -4.02 4.26 -9.57
CA LYS A 237 -2.92 5.15 -9.23
C LYS A 237 -2.39 5.83 -10.48
N HIS A 238 -2.33 7.16 -10.45
CA HIS A 238 -1.65 7.99 -11.43
C HIS A 238 -0.49 8.71 -10.75
N SER A 239 0.68 8.69 -11.34
CA SER A 239 1.86 9.40 -10.87
C SER A 239 2.50 10.14 -12.03
N LEU A 240 2.71 11.44 -11.88
CA LEU A 240 3.42 12.30 -12.82
C LEU A 240 4.61 12.93 -12.10
N ALA A 241 5.80 12.82 -12.68
CA ALA A 241 6.98 13.49 -12.16
C ALA A 241 7.72 14.23 -13.27
N VAL A 242 8.16 15.42 -12.95
CA VAL A 242 9.02 16.25 -13.80
C VAL A 242 10.30 16.53 -13.05
N ARG A 243 11.43 16.23 -13.66
CA ARG A 243 12.74 16.51 -13.09
C ARG A 243 13.64 17.12 -14.14
N GLY A 244 14.42 18.07 -13.70
CA GLY A 244 15.29 18.76 -14.63
C GLY A 244 16.31 19.62 -13.90
N GLY A 245 17.00 20.44 -14.67
CA GLY A 245 17.92 21.43 -14.13
C GLY A 245 19.19 21.61 -14.95
N SER A 246 20.06 22.42 -14.39
CA SER A 246 21.39 22.76 -14.87
C SER A 246 22.46 22.14 -13.97
N GLU A 247 23.69 22.62 -14.10
CA GLU A 247 24.76 22.27 -13.15
C GLU A 247 24.63 23.00 -11.81
N PHE A 248 23.93 24.15 -11.80
CA PHE A 248 23.73 24.96 -10.60
C PHE A 248 22.47 24.61 -9.82
N ASN A 249 21.39 24.30 -10.55
CA ASN A 249 20.08 24.09 -9.97
C ASN A 249 19.46 22.82 -10.56
N LYS A 250 18.93 21.98 -9.70
CA LYS A 250 18.26 20.73 -10.06
C LYS A 250 16.94 20.66 -9.30
N TYR A 251 15.88 20.37 -10.01
CA TYR A 251 14.54 20.29 -9.44
C TYR A 251 13.85 18.97 -9.77
N TYR A 252 13.04 18.52 -8.83
CA TYR A 252 12.12 17.40 -8.95
C TYR A 252 10.75 17.85 -8.47
N VAL A 253 9.71 17.64 -9.26
CA VAL A 253 8.31 17.91 -8.87
C VAL A 253 7.49 16.69 -9.24
N SER A 254 6.67 16.20 -8.32
CA SER A 254 5.77 15.08 -8.57
C SER A 254 4.35 15.37 -8.07
N PHE A 255 3.42 14.72 -8.73
CA PHE A 255 2.02 14.66 -8.35
C PHE A 255 1.52 13.22 -8.46
N GLN A 256 0.77 12.78 -7.44
CA GLN A 256 0.10 11.47 -7.44
C GLN A 256 -1.37 11.64 -7.13
N ALA A 257 -2.21 10.90 -7.86
CA ALA A 257 -3.61 10.69 -7.53
C ALA A 257 -3.85 9.19 -7.32
N TYR A 258 -4.45 8.84 -6.19
CA TYR A 258 -4.80 7.49 -5.81
C TYR A 258 -6.29 7.41 -5.47
N ASP A 259 -6.98 6.42 -6.03
CA ASP A 259 -8.41 6.14 -5.80
C ASP A 259 -8.56 4.65 -5.48
N GLN A 260 -9.13 4.33 -4.32
CA GLN A 260 -9.41 2.98 -3.85
C GLN A 260 -10.91 2.85 -3.57
N LYS A 261 -11.54 1.88 -4.18
CA LYS A 261 -12.92 1.50 -3.87
C LYS A 261 -12.97 0.49 -2.74
N SER A 262 -14.12 0.41 -2.11
CA SER A 262 -14.40 -0.63 -1.13
C SER A 262 -14.75 -1.96 -1.80
N MET A 263 -14.57 -3.05 -1.05
CA MET A 263 -15.09 -4.37 -1.46
C MET A 263 -16.61 -4.46 -1.40
N TYR A 264 -17.30 -3.53 -0.78
CA TYR A 264 -18.77 -3.49 -0.79
C TYR A 264 -19.27 -2.99 -2.15
N LYS A 265 -20.36 -3.60 -2.65
CA LYS A 265 -20.99 -3.21 -3.94
C LYS A 265 -21.58 -1.81 -3.90
N ALA A 266 -22.02 -1.34 -2.74
CA ALA A 266 -22.46 0.03 -2.57
C ALA A 266 -21.28 0.99 -2.74
N ASP A 267 -21.42 2.02 -3.57
CA ASP A 267 -20.38 3.04 -3.82
C ASP A 267 -20.30 4.11 -2.71
N THR A 268 -20.79 3.79 -1.52
CA THR A 268 -20.81 4.70 -0.37
C THR A 268 -19.48 4.70 0.39
N GLU A 269 -18.59 3.79 0.07
CA GLU A 269 -17.30 3.65 0.74
C GLU A 269 -16.16 3.72 -0.27
N TRP A 270 -15.22 4.66 -0.05
CA TRP A 270 -14.08 4.88 -0.91
C TRP A 270 -12.98 5.68 -0.21
N PHE A 271 -11.76 5.62 -0.74
CA PHE A 271 -10.62 6.40 -0.30
C PHE A 271 -9.94 7.06 -1.49
N LYS A 272 -9.61 8.35 -1.36
CA LYS A 272 -8.84 9.11 -2.35
C LYS A 272 -7.70 9.84 -1.67
N ARG A 273 -6.55 9.91 -2.34
CA ARG A 273 -5.40 10.68 -1.87
C ARG A 273 -4.69 11.34 -3.03
N TYR A 274 -4.30 12.58 -2.82
CA TYR A 274 -3.48 13.37 -3.72
C TYR A 274 -2.21 13.76 -2.99
N ASN A 275 -1.06 13.42 -3.56
CA ASN A 275 0.25 13.79 -3.04
C ASN A 275 0.91 14.79 -3.98
N VAL A 276 1.69 15.71 -3.41
CA VAL A 276 2.57 16.60 -4.14
C VAL A 276 3.93 16.62 -3.46
N ARG A 277 4.99 16.61 -4.24
CA ARG A 277 6.36 16.76 -3.76
C ARG A 277 7.14 17.69 -4.67
N MET A 278 7.99 18.50 -4.07
CA MET A 278 8.99 19.31 -4.76
C MET A 278 10.32 19.21 -4.02
N ASN A 279 11.38 18.90 -4.73
CA ASN A 279 12.75 18.96 -4.24
C ASN A 279 13.56 19.87 -5.16
N GLU A 280 14.36 20.75 -4.59
CA GLU A 280 15.27 21.62 -5.30
C GLU A 280 16.64 21.60 -4.63
N VAL A 281 17.68 21.49 -5.44
CA VAL A 281 19.06 21.53 -4.97
C VAL A 281 19.79 22.58 -5.82
N SER A 282 20.31 23.63 -5.15
CA SER A 282 21.09 24.68 -5.76
C SER A 282 22.53 24.67 -5.24
N GLU A 283 23.51 24.48 -6.13
CA GLU A 283 24.94 24.39 -5.80
C GLU A 283 25.69 25.64 -6.30
N PHE A 284 26.20 26.42 -5.40
CA PHE A 284 27.01 27.62 -5.66
C PHE A 284 28.47 27.27 -5.41
N LYS A 285 29.14 26.67 -6.41
CA LYS A 285 30.49 26.12 -6.28
C LYS A 285 31.54 27.18 -5.88
N ASP A 286 31.41 28.40 -6.38
CA ASP A 286 32.31 29.49 -6.08
C ASP A 286 32.22 29.94 -4.62
N LEU A 287 31.08 29.71 -3.98
CA LEU A 287 30.84 30.04 -2.57
C LEU A 287 31.00 28.84 -1.64
N GLY A 288 31.19 27.63 -2.20
CA GLY A 288 31.15 26.38 -1.43
C GLY A 288 29.80 26.14 -0.76
N LEU A 289 28.71 26.70 -1.30
CA LEU A 289 27.39 26.67 -0.70
C LEU A 289 26.46 25.76 -1.50
N LYS A 290 25.78 24.86 -0.80
CA LYS A 290 24.70 24.02 -1.34
C LYS A 290 23.42 24.23 -0.54
N LEU A 291 22.36 24.63 -1.22
CA LEU A 291 21.04 24.83 -0.65
C LEU A 291 20.12 23.69 -1.12
N THR A 292 19.43 23.08 -0.18
CA THR A 292 18.43 22.07 -0.46
C THR A 292 17.09 22.53 0.10
N PHE A 293 16.08 22.57 -0.76
CA PHE A 293 14.71 22.86 -0.40
C PHE A 293 13.82 21.66 -0.74
N GLY A 294 12.96 21.26 0.18
CA GLY A 294 11.97 20.21 0.00
C GLY A 294 10.59 20.68 0.45
N LEU A 295 9.59 20.37 -0.32
CA LEU A 295 8.18 20.51 0.04
C LEU A 295 7.48 19.18 -0.23
N ASP A 296 6.79 18.66 0.76
CA ASP A 296 5.98 17.46 0.66
C ASP A 296 4.60 17.69 1.26
N GLY A 297 3.58 17.13 0.66
CA GLY A 297 2.24 17.23 1.20
C GLY A 297 1.25 16.27 0.56
N TYR A 298 0.18 16.01 1.28
CA TYR A 298 -0.95 15.25 0.76
C TYR A 298 -2.28 15.76 1.30
N ILE A 299 -3.31 15.47 0.54
CA ILE A 299 -4.71 15.60 0.95
C ILE A 299 -5.35 14.24 0.72
N SER A 300 -6.00 13.69 1.74
CA SER A 300 -6.77 12.46 1.59
C SER A 300 -8.18 12.62 2.13
N THR A 301 -9.11 11.97 1.45
CA THR A 301 -10.51 11.89 1.87
C THR A 301 -10.93 10.44 1.88
N MET A 302 -11.51 10.01 2.98
CA MET A 302 -12.12 8.69 3.13
C MET A 302 -13.60 8.87 3.46
N GLN A 303 -14.45 8.15 2.74
CA GLN A 303 -15.87 8.06 3.03
C GLN A 303 -16.17 6.64 3.49
N THR A 304 -16.95 6.51 4.56
CA THR A 304 -17.43 5.22 5.09
C THR A 304 -18.93 5.30 5.36
N PRO A 305 -19.66 4.19 5.26
CA PRO A 305 -21.08 4.15 5.62
C PRO A 305 -21.27 4.55 7.07
N ARG A 306 -22.41 5.15 7.35
CA ARG A 306 -22.86 5.43 8.70
C ARG A 306 -23.58 4.21 9.24
N SER A 307 -22.99 3.51 10.19
CA SER A 307 -23.68 2.47 10.95
C SER A 307 -24.46 3.11 12.11
N GLN A 308 -25.62 2.55 12.41
CA GLN A 308 -26.47 3.01 13.52
C GLN A 308 -25.78 2.83 14.88
N TYR A 309 -24.81 1.91 14.98
CA TYR A 309 -24.18 1.53 16.26
C TYR A 309 -22.71 1.90 16.37
N SER A 310 -22.03 2.17 15.25
CA SER A 310 -20.61 2.56 15.27
C SER A 310 -20.15 3.09 13.92
N THR A 311 -19.03 3.76 13.94
CA THR A 311 -18.31 4.19 12.75
C THR A 311 -17.33 3.10 12.37
N GLY A 312 -17.57 2.34 11.30
CA GLY A 312 -16.47 1.60 10.73
C GLY A 312 -16.76 0.34 9.95
N TYR A 313 -15.87 0.14 9.03
CA TYR A 313 -15.71 -0.99 8.14
C TYR A 313 -15.87 -2.38 8.81
N TRP A 314 -15.31 -2.55 10.00
CA TRP A 314 -15.33 -3.83 10.71
C TRP A 314 -16.70 -4.23 11.22
N GLN A 315 -17.57 -3.27 11.48
CA GLN A 315 -18.91 -3.57 11.96
C GLN A 315 -19.78 -4.11 10.84
N THR A 316 -19.77 -3.46 9.68
CA THR A 316 -20.47 -3.97 8.49
C THR A 316 -19.93 -5.36 8.10
N TRP A 317 -18.60 -5.56 8.16
CA TRP A 317 -18.01 -6.88 7.96
C TRP A 317 -18.53 -7.91 8.98
N GLY A 318 -18.52 -7.54 10.27
CA GLY A 318 -19.05 -8.39 11.36
C GLY A 318 -20.51 -8.78 11.15
N HIS A 319 -21.33 -7.85 10.69
CA HIS A 319 -22.73 -8.12 10.37
C HIS A 319 -22.87 -9.10 9.20
N ILE A 320 -22.11 -8.90 8.11
CA ILE A 320 -22.11 -9.85 6.98
C ILE A 320 -21.68 -11.24 7.43
N GLN A 321 -20.69 -11.33 8.33
CA GLN A 321 -20.19 -12.61 8.83
C GLN A 321 -21.15 -13.30 9.81
N ASN A 322 -21.85 -12.54 10.63
CA ASN A 322 -22.69 -13.07 11.70
C ASN A 322 -24.16 -13.23 11.27
N GLN A 323 -24.57 -12.59 10.17
CA GLN A 323 -25.93 -12.68 9.69
C GLN A 323 -26.24 -14.07 9.13
N GLY A 324 -27.31 -14.66 9.63
CA GLY A 324 -27.79 -15.95 9.13
C GLY A 324 -28.47 -15.84 7.75
N PRO A 325 -28.54 -16.94 7.00
CA PRO A 325 -29.10 -16.92 5.65
C PRO A 325 -30.64 -16.72 5.60
N MET A 326 -31.33 -16.87 6.74
CA MET A 326 -32.79 -16.77 6.85
C MET A 326 -33.32 -15.35 6.96
N GLY A 327 -32.45 -14.33 6.85
CA GLY A 327 -32.83 -12.90 6.83
C GLY A 327 -33.17 -12.43 5.41
N LEU A 328 -34.11 -11.48 5.30
CA LEU A 328 -34.44 -10.83 4.03
C LEU A 328 -33.52 -9.65 3.77
N ALA A 329 -32.89 -9.60 2.61
CA ALA A 329 -32.15 -8.42 2.16
C ALA A 329 -33.05 -7.35 1.54
N TYR A 330 -34.07 -7.78 0.81
CA TYR A 330 -35.01 -6.92 0.06
C TYR A 330 -36.46 -7.31 0.34
N ASN A 331 -37.37 -6.31 0.28
CA ASN A 331 -38.82 -6.56 0.35
C ASN A 331 -39.38 -7.01 -1.00
N LYS A 332 -40.71 -7.28 -1.08
CA LYS A 332 -41.38 -7.78 -2.31
C LYS A 332 -41.27 -6.82 -3.48
N ASP A 333 -41.09 -5.55 -3.21
CA ASP A 333 -40.99 -4.49 -4.20
C ASP A 333 -39.54 -4.25 -4.61
N GLY A 334 -38.58 -5.08 -4.12
CA GLY A 334 -37.16 -4.97 -4.41
C GLY A 334 -36.46 -3.84 -3.64
N GLN A 335 -37.15 -3.22 -2.69
CA GLN A 335 -36.55 -2.20 -1.83
C GLN A 335 -35.76 -2.86 -0.71
N ILE A 336 -34.74 -2.18 -0.20
CA ILE A 336 -33.94 -2.67 0.92
C ILE A 336 -34.86 -2.90 2.13
N TYR A 337 -34.80 -4.13 2.67
CA TYR A 337 -35.56 -4.44 3.87
C TYR A 337 -34.94 -3.73 5.07
N VAL A 338 -35.64 -2.73 5.59
CA VAL A 338 -35.22 -1.94 6.76
C VAL A 338 -35.62 -2.74 8.02
N GLY A 339 -34.79 -3.73 8.37
CA GLY A 339 -34.90 -4.50 9.59
C GLY A 339 -33.66 -4.33 10.46
N TYR A 340 -33.78 -4.69 11.72
CA TYR A 340 -32.64 -4.76 12.63
C TYR A 340 -31.61 -5.74 12.02
N ASP A 341 -30.36 -5.30 11.92
CA ASP A 341 -29.23 -6.11 11.40
C ASP A 341 -29.23 -6.43 9.90
N ASN A 342 -29.85 -5.62 9.05
CA ASN A 342 -29.67 -5.79 7.61
C ASN A 342 -28.41 -5.05 7.12
N PRO A 343 -27.30 -5.77 6.78
CA PRO A 343 -26.06 -5.15 6.36
C PRO A 343 -26.17 -4.36 5.03
N VAL A 344 -27.17 -4.66 4.18
CA VAL A 344 -27.44 -3.88 2.95
C VAL A 344 -27.88 -2.47 3.31
N ALA A 345 -28.74 -2.34 4.33
CA ALA A 345 -29.20 -1.03 4.80
C ALA A 345 -28.07 -0.18 5.36
N GLU A 346 -27.09 -0.80 6.01
CA GLU A 346 -25.96 -0.07 6.60
C GLU A 346 -25.05 0.58 5.56
N VAL A 347 -24.82 -0.07 4.42
CA VAL A 347 -23.93 0.44 3.37
C VAL A 347 -24.69 1.22 2.30
N SER A 348 -26.00 1.33 2.39
CA SER A 348 -26.81 2.09 1.42
C SER A 348 -26.60 3.58 1.58
N SER A 349 -26.84 4.34 0.51
CA SER A 349 -26.81 5.81 0.54
C SER A 349 -27.85 6.40 1.49
N GLU A 350 -28.93 5.65 1.79
CA GLU A 350 -30.02 6.07 2.67
C GLU A 350 -29.60 6.15 4.14
N SER A 351 -28.66 5.28 4.56
CA SER A 351 -28.10 5.30 5.92
C SER A 351 -27.17 6.48 6.18
N GLY A 352 -26.74 7.16 5.10
CA GLY A 352 -25.77 8.23 5.16
C GLY A 352 -24.32 7.72 5.25
N TYR A 353 -23.39 8.66 5.40
CA TYR A 353 -21.95 8.36 5.45
C TYR A 353 -21.19 9.36 6.29
N PHE A 354 -19.98 8.96 6.73
CA PHE A 354 -18.99 9.84 7.33
C PHE A 354 -17.89 10.13 6.30
N LYS A 355 -17.40 11.39 6.29
CA LYS A 355 -16.20 11.78 5.56
C LYS A 355 -15.11 12.17 6.54
N PHE A 356 -13.92 11.69 6.27
CA PHE A 356 -12.71 12.01 7.00
C PHE A 356 -11.71 12.63 6.03
N ASP A 357 -11.33 13.87 6.30
CA ASP A 357 -10.31 14.58 5.54
C ASP A 357 -9.04 14.67 6.37
N ASN A 358 -7.91 14.37 5.76
CA ASN A 358 -6.59 14.55 6.36
C ASN A 358 -5.70 15.34 5.39
N LYS A 359 -4.95 16.29 5.93
CA LYS A 359 -4.05 17.16 5.17
C LYS A 359 -2.72 17.26 5.89
N MET A 360 -1.65 17.20 5.13
CA MET A 360 -0.30 17.45 5.64
C MET A 360 0.49 18.25 4.60
N ILE A 361 1.26 19.21 5.08
CA ILE A 361 2.25 19.94 4.30
C ILE A 361 3.51 20.07 5.15
N THR A 362 4.63 19.60 4.66
CA THR A 362 5.93 19.68 5.31
C THR A 362 6.90 20.39 4.40
N GLY A 363 7.57 21.42 4.92
CA GLY A 363 8.67 22.11 4.25
C GLY A 363 10.00 21.75 4.90
N LEU A 364 11.00 21.44 4.11
CA LEU A 364 12.35 21.12 4.55
C LEU A 364 13.33 22.11 3.90
N PHE A 365 14.26 22.65 4.69
CA PHE A 365 15.33 23.51 4.20
C PHE A 365 16.64 23.11 4.83
N ASN A 366 17.67 22.94 4.02
CA ASN A 366 19.03 22.68 4.45
C ASN A 366 20.02 23.55 3.66
N ALA A 367 21.01 24.10 4.35
CA ALA A 367 22.14 24.84 3.78
C ALA A 367 23.43 24.19 4.29
N GLU A 368 24.27 23.72 3.37
CA GLU A 368 25.57 23.09 3.61
C GLU A 368 26.71 23.88 2.96
#